data_1196db9734ec572d482136a53a9f1ecb
#
_entry.id   1196db9734ec572d482136a53a9f1ecb
#
_cell.length_a   1.000
_cell.length_b   1.000
_cell.length_c   1.000
_cell.angle_alpha   90.00
_cell.angle_beta   90.00
_cell.angle_gamma   90.00
#
_symmetry.space_group_name_H-M   'P 1'
#
loop_
_entity.id
_entity.type
_entity.pdbx_description
1 polymer ?
#
loop_
_entity_poly.entity_id
_entity_poly.type
_entity_poly.pdbx_seq_one_letter_code
_entity_poly.pdbx_strand_id
1 'polypeptide(L)'
;MPPLDNAHQLERRARTIVESLQGIWSRGKGMCCCPAHDDRTPSLSVTLGRKAILFHCFAGCSNDEVIAALDRQGIRSRDLFDGSGAVTADRPEKRAFNSNARRLWHSATAISDSPAEGYLAQRGILRASDQLRYLERTPLGPRGAIQFLPAMLAAVTTDIGIIAVHRTFLDTVSGKLAGFESPKRALGSLGYGAVRLAPPAAGRFGLAEGIESALSAMQLFGIPCWATLGNERFGLVAIPEGVRELYLFIDNDAGGELADQRARRAYSEPGRVIQSRAPAST
;
A
#
# COMPACT_ATOMS: atom_id res chain seq x y z
N MET A 1 -22.63 -5.46 -33.87
CA MET A 1 -21.64 -6.34 -33.23
C MET A 1 -20.53 -5.43 -32.69
N PRO A 2 -20.23 -5.40 -31.41
CA PRO A 2 -19.09 -4.67 -30.91
C PRO A 2 -17.80 -5.37 -31.34
N PRO A 3 -16.70 -4.66 -31.56
CA PRO A 3 -15.48 -5.21 -32.08
C PRO A 3 -14.82 -6.15 -31.05
N LEU A 4 -14.90 -7.44 -31.30
CA LEU A 4 -14.17 -8.51 -30.60
C LEU A 4 -12.64 -8.38 -30.77
N ASP A 5 -12.20 -7.37 -31.53
CA ASP A 5 -10.81 -7.23 -31.98
C ASP A 5 -9.91 -6.49 -30.98
N ASN A 6 -10.44 -5.53 -30.22
CA ASN A 6 -9.60 -4.67 -29.37
C ASN A 6 -9.07 -5.37 -28.10
N ALA A 7 -9.86 -6.22 -27.47
CA ALA A 7 -9.42 -6.95 -26.27
C ALA A 7 -8.33 -7.98 -26.60
N HIS A 8 -8.48 -8.69 -27.71
CA HIS A 8 -7.47 -9.65 -28.19
C HIS A 8 -6.19 -8.95 -28.66
N GLN A 9 -6.29 -7.73 -29.22
CA GLN A 9 -5.12 -6.94 -29.59
C GLN A 9 -4.37 -6.47 -28.33
N LEU A 10 -5.09 -6.01 -27.32
CA LEU A 10 -4.49 -5.55 -26.07
C LEU A 10 -3.79 -6.71 -25.34
N GLU A 11 -4.40 -7.91 -25.33
CA GLU A 11 -3.77 -9.10 -24.74
C GLU A 11 -2.51 -9.53 -25.48
N ARG A 12 -2.54 -9.52 -26.83
CA ARG A 12 -1.33 -9.81 -27.64
C ARG A 12 -0.19 -8.83 -27.32
N ARG A 13 -0.50 -7.53 -27.21
CA ARG A 13 0.48 -6.50 -26.84
C ARG A 13 1.05 -6.72 -25.43
N ALA A 14 0.19 -7.01 -24.44
CA ALA A 14 0.62 -7.30 -23.09
C ALA A 14 1.55 -8.52 -23.04
N ARG A 15 1.23 -9.57 -23.78
CA ARG A 15 2.08 -10.76 -23.91
C ARG A 15 3.41 -10.41 -24.54
N THR A 16 3.44 -9.69 -25.66
CA THR A 16 4.68 -9.26 -26.33
C THR A 16 5.57 -8.43 -25.41
N ILE A 17 4.97 -7.53 -24.61
CA ILE A 17 5.72 -6.73 -23.62
C ILE A 17 6.37 -7.65 -22.59
N VAL A 18 5.62 -8.58 -22.01
CA VAL A 18 6.15 -9.49 -20.98
C VAL A 18 7.28 -10.37 -21.55
N GLU A 19 7.10 -10.92 -22.74
CA GLU A 19 8.09 -11.74 -23.42
C GLU A 19 9.36 -10.95 -23.77
N SER A 20 9.22 -9.72 -24.25
CA SER A 20 10.37 -8.84 -24.56
C SER A 20 11.18 -8.45 -23.31
N LEU A 21 10.54 -8.47 -22.15
CA LEU A 21 11.16 -8.22 -20.84
C LEU A 21 11.53 -9.52 -20.09
N GLN A 22 11.76 -10.60 -20.83
CA GLN A 22 12.20 -11.92 -20.32
C GLN A 22 11.22 -12.53 -19.30
N GLY A 23 9.93 -12.27 -19.46
CA GLY A 23 8.88 -12.78 -18.60
C GLY A 23 8.03 -13.88 -19.23
N ILE A 24 7.10 -14.40 -18.43
CA ILE A 24 6.15 -15.43 -18.82
C ILE A 24 4.72 -14.88 -18.70
N TRP A 25 3.95 -14.97 -19.78
CA TRP A 25 2.54 -14.57 -19.82
C TRP A 25 1.62 -15.78 -19.64
N SER A 26 0.65 -15.70 -18.74
CA SER A 26 -0.36 -16.73 -18.53
C SER A 26 -1.66 -16.13 -18.00
N ARG A 27 -2.79 -16.52 -18.60
CA ARG A 27 -4.15 -16.20 -18.13
C ARG A 27 -4.38 -14.70 -17.85
N GLY A 28 -3.96 -13.82 -18.76
CA GLY A 28 -4.19 -12.37 -18.66
C GLY A 28 -3.24 -11.61 -17.73
N LYS A 29 -2.16 -12.25 -17.29
CA LYS A 29 -1.10 -11.62 -16.47
C LYS A 29 0.27 -12.22 -16.75
N GLY A 30 1.33 -11.47 -16.42
CA GLY A 30 2.71 -11.95 -16.50
C GLY A 30 3.60 -11.29 -15.48
N MET A 31 4.74 -11.91 -15.23
CA MET A 31 5.84 -11.35 -14.44
C MET A 31 7.08 -11.27 -15.32
N CYS A 32 7.76 -10.14 -15.32
CA CYS A 32 8.97 -9.90 -16.12
C CYS A 32 9.93 -8.94 -15.41
N CYS A 33 11.13 -8.78 -15.95
CA CYS A 33 12.08 -7.79 -15.44
C CYS A 33 11.58 -6.37 -15.72
N CYS A 34 11.76 -5.48 -14.74
CA CYS A 34 11.33 -4.10 -14.85
C CYS A 34 12.32 -3.27 -15.70
N PRO A 35 11.87 -2.58 -16.76
CA PRO A 35 12.77 -1.79 -17.60
C PRO A 35 13.17 -0.45 -16.96
N ALA A 36 12.59 -0.07 -15.84
CA ALA A 36 12.81 1.21 -15.19
C ALA A 36 13.97 1.22 -14.18
N HIS A 37 14.50 0.03 -13.82
CA HIS A 37 15.68 -0.13 -12.97
C HIS A 37 16.50 -1.34 -13.42
N ASP A 38 17.73 -1.50 -12.91
CA ASP A 38 18.55 -2.71 -13.17
C ASP A 38 17.91 -3.90 -12.45
N ASP A 39 17.15 -4.70 -13.21
CA ASP A 39 16.35 -5.82 -12.71
C ASP A 39 16.86 -7.14 -13.30
N ARG A 40 17.31 -8.04 -12.44
CA ARG A 40 17.77 -9.39 -12.80
C ARG A 40 16.82 -10.48 -12.34
N THR A 41 15.79 -10.11 -11.57
CA THR A 41 14.78 -11.02 -11.04
C THR A 41 13.41 -10.41 -11.34
N PRO A 42 12.48 -11.13 -12.01
CA PRO A 42 11.19 -10.56 -12.40
C PRO A 42 10.48 -9.85 -11.26
N SER A 43 10.41 -8.51 -11.33
CA SER A 43 9.77 -7.66 -10.34
C SER A 43 8.60 -6.84 -10.89
N LEU A 44 8.37 -6.86 -12.21
CA LEU A 44 7.27 -6.15 -12.86
C LEU A 44 6.10 -7.09 -13.13
N SER A 45 4.99 -6.86 -12.46
CA SER A 45 3.70 -7.49 -12.79
C SER A 45 3.02 -6.71 -13.92
N VAL A 46 2.63 -7.43 -14.96
CA VAL A 46 1.85 -6.92 -16.08
C VAL A 46 0.50 -7.62 -16.09
N THR A 47 -0.59 -6.88 -16.09
CA THR A 47 -1.95 -7.43 -16.01
C THR A 47 -2.83 -6.79 -17.08
N LEU A 48 -3.64 -7.61 -17.75
CA LEU A 48 -4.64 -7.12 -18.70
C LEU A 48 -5.81 -6.49 -17.94
N GLY A 49 -5.96 -5.17 -18.07
CA GLY A 49 -7.13 -4.43 -17.61
C GLY A 49 -8.23 -4.40 -18.68
N ARG A 50 -9.38 -3.80 -18.35
CA ARG A 50 -10.52 -3.71 -19.28
C ARG A 50 -10.24 -2.86 -20.52
N LYS A 51 -9.42 -1.81 -20.40
CA LYS A 51 -9.11 -0.82 -21.45
C LYS A 51 -7.62 -0.52 -21.61
N ALA A 52 -6.78 -1.05 -20.72
CA ALA A 52 -5.36 -0.78 -20.69
C ALA A 52 -4.56 -1.96 -20.15
N ILE A 53 -3.28 -2.00 -20.47
CA ILE A 53 -2.30 -2.86 -19.82
C ILE A 53 -1.89 -2.17 -18.51
N LEU A 54 -1.96 -2.89 -17.40
CA LEU A 54 -1.64 -2.40 -16.06
C LEU A 54 -0.26 -2.92 -15.63
N PHE A 55 0.55 -2.04 -15.08
CA PHE A 55 1.89 -2.36 -14.59
C PHE A 55 1.95 -2.16 -13.07
N HIS A 56 2.71 -3.02 -12.39
CA HIS A 56 3.04 -2.86 -10.99
C HIS A 56 4.44 -3.41 -10.73
N CYS A 57 5.38 -2.53 -10.42
CA CYS A 57 6.75 -2.92 -10.06
C CYS A 57 6.84 -3.17 -8.55
N PHE A 58 7.16 -4.40 -8.14
CA PHE A 58 7.35 -4.75 -6.73
C PHE A 58 8.64 -4.18 -6.13
N ALA A 59 9.61 -3.79 -6.97
CA ALA A 59 10.80 -3.04 -6.55
C ALA A 59 10.52 -1.54 -6.37
N GLY A 60 9.29 -1.09 -6.69
CA GLY A 60 8.81 0.24 -6.32
C GLY A 60 8.93 1.33 -7.37
N CYS A 61 9.24 1.01 -8.63
CA CYS A 61 9.12 2.01 -9.69
C CYS A 61 7.67 2.46 -9.86
N SER A 62 7.48 3.75 -10.08
CA SER A 62 6.17 4.31 -10.43
C SER A 62 5.71 3.86 -11.82
N ASN A 63 4.42 3.91 -12.10
CA ASN A 63 3.91 3.63 -13.43
C ASN A 63 4.49 4.55 -14.49
N ASP A 64 4.72 5.83 -14.16
CA ASP A 64 5.30 6.80 -15.11
C ASP A 64 6.74 6.43 -15.47
N GLU A 65 7.55 5.98 -14.50
CA GLU A 65 8.91 5.50 -14.75
C GLU A 65 8.92 4.24 -15.61
N VAL A 66 8.01 3.29 -15.35
CA VAL A 66 7.86 2.08 -16.15
C VAL A 66 7.42 2.43 -17.57
N ILE A 67 6.42 3.28 -17.75
CA ILE A 67 5.94 3.71 -19.07
C ILE A 67 7.03 4.46 -19.85
N ALA A 68 7.75 5.37 -19.19
CA ALA A 68 8.87 6.07 -19.82
C ALA A 68 10.02 5.13 -20.23
N ALA A 69 10.27 4.08 -19.45
CA ALA A 69 11.25 3.06 -19.79
C ALA A 69 10.80 2.19 -20.98
N LEU A 70 9.53 1.83 -21.05
CA LEU A 70 8.92 1.12 -22.18
C LEU A 70 8.98 1.97 -23.45
N ASP A 71 8.70 3.28 -23.36
CA ASP A 71 8.77 4.20 -24.50
C ASP A 71 10.19 4.28 -25.08
N ARG A 72 11.22 4.29 -24.24
CA ARG A 72 12.63 4.19 -24.66
C ARG A 72 12.96 2.90 -25.42
N GLN A 73 12.21 1.83 -25.17
CA GLN A 73 12.31 0.55 -25.87
C GLN A 73 11.38 0.46 -27.09
N GLY A 74 10.73 1.57 -27.46
CA GLY A 74 9.85 1.65 -28.63
C GLY A 74 8.39 1.22 -28.39
N ILE A 75 8.02 0.92 -27.16
CA ILE A 75 6.64 0.57 -26.76
C ILE A 75 5.95 1.86 -26.34
N ARG A 76 5.19 2.46 -27.25
CA ARG A 76 4.58 3.78 -27.03
C ARG A 76 3.39 3.71 -26.08
N SER A 77 3.19 4.75 -25.27
CA SER A 77 2.07 4.85 -24.32
C SER A 77 0.71 4.57 -24.96
N ARG A 78 0.48 5.03 -26.21
CA ARG A 78 -0.76 4.77 -26.96
C ARG A 78 -1.02 3.27 -27.21
N ASP A 79 0.02 2.45 -27.26
CA ASP A 79 -0.08 1.02 -27.52
C ASP A 79 -0.47 0.22 -26.26
N LEU A 80 -0.50 0.90 -25.11
CA LEU A 80 -0.90 0.33 -23.83
C LEU A 80 -2.41 0.38 -23.59
N PHE A 81 -3.18 0.97 -24.53
CA PHE A 81 -4.63 1.13 -24.43
C PHE A 81 -5.34 0.45 -25.61
N ASP A 82 -6.63 0.15 -25.43
CA ASP A 82 -7.49 -0.51 -26.44
C ASP A 82 -7.94 0.42 -27.59
N GLY A 83 -7.57 1.71 -27.53
CA GLY A 83 -7.93 2.71 -28.54
C GLY A 83 -9.39 3.19 -28.46
N SER A 84 -10.18 2.74 -27.51
CA SER A 84 -11.62 3.03 -27.41
C SER A 84 -11.99 4.36 -26.76
N GLY A 85 -11.05 5.29 -26.59
CA GLY A 85 -11.35 6.61 -26.02
C GLY A 85 -10.16 7.54 -25.92
N ALA A 86 -10.40 8.85 -25.97
CA ALA A 86 -9.43 9.84 -25.52
C ALA A 86 -9.00 9.51 -24.11
N VAL A 87 -7.69 9.52 -23.85
CA VAL A 87 -7.13 9.46 -22.49
C VAL A 87 -7.52 10.77 -21.80
N THR A 88 -8.73 10.81 -21.28
CA THR A 88 -8.97 11.63 -20.11
C THR A 88 -8.12 10.95 -19.04
N ALA A 89 -7.15 11.67 -18.49
CA ALA A 89 -6.45 11.24 -17.29
C ALA A 89 -7.56 10.87 -16.30
N ASP A 90 -7.82 9.57 -16.20
CA ASP A 90 -8.90 9.06 -15.37
C ASP A 90 -8.43 9.38 -13.95
N ARG A 91 -8.92 10.49 -13.45
CA ARG A 91 -8.93 10.71 -12.01
C ARG A 91 -9.40 9.39 -11.45
N PRO A 92 -8.61 8.72 -10.59
CA PRO A 92 -8.96 7.37 -10.15
C PRO A 92 -10.42 7.40 -9.76
N GLU A 93 -11.25 6.70 -10.55
CA GLU A 93 -12.69 6.57 -10.29
C GLU A 93 -12.84 6.43 -8.80
N LYS A 94 -13.79 7.13 -8.21
CA LYS A 94 -14.20 6.98 -6.80
C LYS A 94 -14.26 5.48 -6.55
N ARG A 95 -13.13 4.90 -6.13
CA ARG A 95 -13.08 3.45 -5.87
C ARG A 95 -14.09 3.23 -4.78
N ALA A 96 -15.17 2.57 -5.16
CA ALA A 96 -16.30 2.32 -4.30
C ALA A 96 -15.77 1.82 -2.95
N PHE A 97 -16.28 2.39 -1.86
CA PHE A 97 -15.99 1.96 -0.51
C PHE A 97 -16.04 0.44 -0.47
N ASN A 98 -14.99 -0.22 0.01
CA ASN A 98 -15.03 -1.66 0.13
C ASN A 98 -16.03 -2.03 1.24
N SER A 99 -17.24 -2.41 0.85
CA SER A 99 -18.32 -2.75 1.78
C SER A 99 -17.93 -3.89 2.72
N ASN A 100 -17.08 -4.82 2.26
CA ASN A 100 -16.57 -5.91 3.08
C ASN A 100 -15.57 -5.40 4.13
N ALA A 101 -14.68 -4.47 3.78
CA ALA A 101 -13.76 -3.85 4.72
C ALA A 101 -14.53 -3.08 5.81
N ARG A 102 -15.50 -2.25 5.41
CA ARG A 102 -16.34 -1.52 6.37
C ARG A 102 -17.11 -2.45 7.30
N ARG A 103 -17.74 -3.49 6.76
CA ARG A 103 -18.46 -4.49 7.57
C ARG A 103 -17.53 -5.19 8.54
N LEU A 104 -16.33 -5.60 8.07
CA LEU A 104 -15.33 -6.23 8.91
C LEU A 104 -14.91 -5.31 10.06
N TRP A 105 -14.65 -4.04 9.76
CA TRP A 105 -14.31 -3.04 10.77
C TRP A 105 -15.39 -2.86 11.83
N HIS A 106 -16.65 -2.78 11.41
CA HIS A 106 -17.77 -2.60 12.32
C HIS A 106 -18.13 -3.86 13.14
N SER A 107 -17.72 -5.05 12.69
CA SER A 107 -17.89 -6.30 13.45
C SER A 107 -16.81 -6.54 14.51
N ALA A 108 -15.74 -5.73 14.50
CA ALA A 108 -14.64 -5.86 15.43
C ALA A 108 -14.89 -5.11 16.74
N THR A 109 -14.34 -5.61 17.82
CA THR A 109 -14.39 -5.01 19.16
C THR A 109 -13.24 -4.01 19.39
N ALA A 110 -13.31 -3.24 20.47
CA ALA A 110 -12.19 -2.44 20.92
C ALA A 110 -10.93 -3.31 21.12
N ILE A 111 -9.76 -2.71 20.98
CA ILE A 111 -8.49 -3.43 21.14
C ILE A 111 -8.17 -3.74 22.60
N SER A 112 -8.73 -2.97 23.55
CA SER A 112 -8.47 -3.13 24.97
C SER A 112 -8.85 -4.53 25.45
N ASP A 113 -8.04 -5.09 26.33
CA ASP A 113 -8.20 -6.44 26.92
C ASP A 113 -8.22 -7.57 25.87
N SER A 114 -7.65 -7.33 24.69
CA SER A 114 -7.60 -8.32 23.62
C SER A 114 -6.18 -8.86 23.37
N PRO A 115 -6.04 -10.01 22.69
CA PRO A 115 -4.74 -10.50 22.23
C PRO A 115 -3.96 -9.50 21.38
N ALA A 116 -4.64 -8.57 20.70
CA ALA A 116 -3.99 -7.53 19.91
C ALA A 116 -3.31 -6.46 20.78
N GLU A 117 -3.89 -6.12 21.93
CA GLU A 117 -3.23 -5.28 22.93
C GLU A 117 -1.99 -5.96 23.49
N GLY A 118 -2.11 -7.25 23.85
CA GLY A 118 -0.97 -8.04 24.30
C GLY A 118 0.16 -8.11 23.29
N TYR A 119 -0.18 -8.24 21.99
CA TYR A 119 0.78 -8.19 20.89
C TYR A 119 1.53 -6.86 20.83
N LEU A 120 0.85 -5.73 21.01
CA LEU A 120 1.47 -4.41 21.04
C LEU A 120 2.32 -4.23 22.31
N ALA A 121 1.83 -4.66 23.47
CA ALA A 121 2.55 -4.57 24.74
C ALA A 121 3.86 -5.35 24.72
N GLN A 122 3.93 -6.53 24.10
CA GLN A 122 5.17 -7.29 23.92
C GLN A 122 6.23 -6.53 23.08
N ARG A 123 5.83 -5.51 22.33
CA ARG A 123 6.69 -4.62 21.56
C ARG A 123 6.98 -3.31 22.27
N GLY A 124 6.61 -3.21 23.55
CA GLY A 124 6.77 -1.98 24.33
C GLY A 124 5.79 -0.87 23.94
N ILE A 125 4.76 -1.17 23.15
CA ILE A 125 3.73 -0.20 22.75
C ILE A 125 2.60 -0.28 23.76
N LEU A 126 2.53 0.72 24.63
CA LEU A 126 1.61 0.75 25.79
C LEU A 126 0.33 1.56 25.51
N ARG A 127 0.30 2.32 24.43
CA ARG A 127 -0.87 3.09 24.00
C ARG A 127 -1.34 2.64 22.63
N ALA A 128 -2.54 2.10 22.59
CA ALA A 128 -3.24 1.82 21.34
C ALA A 128 -4.02 3.06 20.85
N SER A 129 -4.46 3.02 19.62
CA SER A 129 -5.31 4.04 19.01
C SER A 129 -6.71 3.48 18.81
N ASP A 130 -7.73 4.33 18.88
CA ASP A 130 -9.13 4.00 18.55
C ASP A 130 -9.30 3.57 17.08
N GLN A 131 -8.26 3.78 16.26
CA GLN A 131 -8.18 3.30 14.88
C GLN A 131 -7.70 1.85 14.79
N LEU A 132 -7.58 1.17 15.93
CA LEU A 132 -7.26 -0.25 16.02
C LEU A 132 -8.39 -1.00 16.72
N ARG A 133 -8.70 -2.18 16.22
CA ARG A 133 -9.72 -3.09 16.77
C ARG A 133 -9.21 -4.51 16.77
N TYR A 134 -9.91 -5.39 17.44
CA TYR A 134 -9.64 -6.82 17.44
C TYR A 134 -10.84 -7.60 16.92
N LEU A 135 -10.57 -8.62 16.12
CA LEU A 135 -11.59 -9.57 15.69
C LEU A 135 -11.03 -10.99 15.73
N GLU A 136 -11.62 -11.83 16.60
CA GLU A 136 -11.21 -13.22 16.79
C GLU A 136 -11.36 -14.07 15.54
N ARG A 137 -12.42 -13.86 14.78
CA ARG A 137 -12.75 -14.62 13.57
C ARG A 137 -12.63 -13.76 12.31
N THR A 138 -11.42 -13.36 12.01
CA THR A 138 -11.13 -12.56 10.81
C THR A 138 -10.95 -13.46 9.59
N PRO A 139 -11.71 -13.23 8.48
CA PRO A 139 -11.63 -14.08 7.30
C PRO A 139 -10.28 -13.93 6.57
N LEU A 140 -9.72 -15.06 6.14
CA LEU A 140 -8.50 -15.18 5.33
C LEU A 140 -8.71 -16.24 4.26
N GLY A 141 -8.31 -15.95 3.04
CA GLY A 141 -8.37 -16.89 1.91
C GLY A 141 -9.40 -16.52 0.84
N PRO A 142 -9.39 -17.23 -0.30
CA PRO A 142 -10.33 -17.04 -1.38
C PRO A 142 -11.71 -17.61 -1.08
N ARG A 143 -12.72 -17.22 -1.86
CA ARG A 143 -14.06 -17.84 -1.78
C ARG A 143 -13.95 -19.36 -1.92
N GLY A 144 -14.61 -20.09 -1.03
CA GLY A 144 -14.60 -21.57 -0.99
C GLY A 144 -13.50 -22.18 -0.13
N ALA A 145 -12.49 -21.37 0.32
CA ALA A 145 -11.41 -21.82 1.20
C ALA A 145 -11.10 -20.75 2.27
N ILE A 146 -12.14 -20.14 2.81
CA ILE A 146 -12.00 -19.10 3.83
C ILE A 146 -11.70 -19.76 5.18
N GLN A 147 -10.60 -19.38 5.78
CA GLN A 147 -10.25 -19.64 7.18
C GLN A 147 -10.60 -18.43 8.04
N PHE A 148 -10.83 -18.62 9.32
CA PHE A 148 -11.08 -17.56 10.27
C PHE A 148 -10.02 -17.59 11.35
N LEU A 149 -9.24 -16.52 11.46
CA LEU A 149 -8.11 -16.40 12.37
C LEU A 149 -8.21 -15.09 13.16
N PRO A 150 -7.66 -15.07 14.40
CA PRO A 150 -7.62 -13.85 15.18
C PRO A 150 -6.72 -12.81 14.54
N ALA A 151 -7.16 -11.55 14.53
CA ALA A 151 -6.36 -10.45 13.98
C ALA A 151 -6.61 -9.11 14.67
N MET A 152 -5.57 -8.31 14.77
CA MET A 152 -5.69 -6.88 14.93
C MET A 152 -6.12 -6.27 13.60
N LEU A 153 -7.12 -5.41 13.65
CA LEU A 153 -7.63 -4.67 12.50
C LEU A 153 -7.26 -3.19 12.63
N ALA A 154 -6.86 -2.58 11.52
CA ALA A 154 -6.62 -1.15 11.44
C ALA A 154 -7.40 -0.55 10.27
N ALA A 155 -8.16 0.52 10.54
CA ALA A 155 -8.90 1.21 9.49
C ALA A 155 -7.95 1.99 8.59
N VAL A 156 -8.01 1.73 7.30
CA VAL A 156 -7.34 2.57 6.28
C VAL A 156 -8.35 3.59 5.79
N THR A 157 -8.08 4.86 6.07
CA THR A 157 -9.03 5.94 5.84
C THR A 157 -8.47 7.02 4.92
N THR A 158 -9.38 7.67 4.23
CA THR A 158 -9.22 8.96 3.55
C THR A 158 -10.20 9.96 4.17
N ASP A 159 -10.27 11.18 3.66
CA ASP A 159 -11.24 12.19 4.14
C ASP A 159 -12.70 11.80 3.90
N ILE A 160 -12.94 10.87 2.98
CA ILE A 160 -14.28 10.35 2.68
C ILE A 160 -14.66 9.11 3.51
N GLY A 161 -13.74 8.57 4.32
CA GLY A 161 -13.98 7.44 5.24
C GLY A 161 -13.13 6.20 4.99
N ILE A 162 -13.58 5.06 5.50
CA ILE A 162 -12.87 3.78 5.44
C ILE A 162 -12.90 3.21 4.02
N ILE A 163 -11.74 3.02 3.42
CA ILE A 163 -11.57 2.45 2.08
C ILE A 163 -11.03 1.01 2.09
N ALA A 164 -10.28 0.67 3.14
CA ALA A 164 -9.74 -0.66 3.36
C ALA A 164 -9.58 -0.94 4.85
N VAL A 165 -9.31 -2.20 5.21
CA VAL A 165 -8.89 -2.62 6.55
C VAL A 165 -7.60 -3.41 6.42
N HIS A 166 -6.58 -3.00 7.14
CA HIS A 166 -5.37 -3.78 7.32
C HIS A 166 -5.59 -4.79 8.45
N ARG A 167 -5.21 -6.04 8.22
CA ARG A 167 -5.36 -7.17 9.13
C ARG A 167 -3.99 -7.69 9.50
N THR A 168 -3.65 -7.65 10.77
CA THR A 168 -2.45 -8.26 11.35
C THR A 168 -2.88 -9.52 12.07
N PHE A 169 -2.70 -10.68 11.44
CA PHE A 169 -3.09 -11.98 12.00
C PHE A 169 -2.13 -12.38 13.11
N LEU A 170 -2.70 -12.87 14.22
CA LEU A 170 -2.00 -13.16 15.45
C LEU A 170 -2.07 -14.63 15.81
N ASP A 171 -1.01 -15.13 16.42
CA ASP A 171 -1.03 -16.35 17.22
C ASP A 171 -1.34 -15.93 18.67
N THR A 172 -2.53 -16.24 19.13
CA THR A 172 -2.99 -15.82 20.45
C THR A 172 -2.34 -16.61 21.58
N VAL A 173 -1.68 -17.74 21.30
CA VAL A 173 -0.93 -18.52 22.29
C VAL A 173 0.42 -17.89 22.57
N SER A 174 1.17 -17.55 21.52
CA SER A 174 2.50 -16.92 21.66
C SER A 174 2.44 -15.41 21.80
N GLY A 175 1.32 -14.77 21.47
CA GLY A 175 1.18 -13.32 21.39
C GLY A 175 1.98 -12.69 20.24
N LYS A 176 2.40 -13.48 19.25
CA LYS A 176 3.19 -13.06 18.09
C LYS A 176 2.33 -12.99 16.82
N LEU A 177 2.97 -12.65 15.71
CA LEU A 177 2.34 -12.80 14.39
C LEU A 177 2.05 -14.27 14.11
N ALA A 178 0.94 -14.54 13.42
CA ALA A 178 0.59 -15.89 12.98
C ALA A 178 1.69 -16.47 12.06
N GLY A 179 1.97 -17.78 12.22
CA GLY A 179 3.10 -18.47 11.62
C GLY A 179 2.95 -18.86 10.16
N PHE A 180 2.30 -18.02 9.33
CA PHE A 180 2.20 -18.24 7.89
C PHE A 180 2.79 -17.06 7.09
N GLU A 181 3.06 -17.31 5.82
CA GLU A 181 3.60 -16.29 4.92
C GLU A 181 2.67 -15.07 4.84
N SER A 182 3.23 -13.87 5.03
CA SER A 182 2.52 -12.59 4.98
C SER A 182 1.31 -12.51 5.94
N PRO A 183 1.52 -12.53 7.27
CA PRO A 183 0.44 -12.42 8.25
C PRO A 183 -0.18 -11.01 8.32
N LYS A 184 0.38 -10.05 7.63
CA LYS A 184 -0.12 -8.68 7.50
C LYS A 184 -0.71 -8.47 6.11
N ARG A 185 -2.02 -8.22 6.01
CA ARG A 185 -2.73 -8.12 4.72
C ARG A 185 -3.83 -7.09 4.75
N ALA A 186 -3.96 -6.33 3.67
CA ALA A 186 -5.11 -5.44 3.47
C ALA A 186 -6.33 -6.18 2.90
N LEU A 187 -7.52 -5.75 3.29
CA LEU A 187 -8.79 -6.04 2.64
C LEU A 187 -9.31 -4.74 2.04
N GLY A 188 -9.34 -4.66 0.73
CA GLY A 188 -9.60 -3.45 -0.02
C GLY A 188 -8.34 -2.83 -0.61
N SER A 189 -8.51 -1.82 -1.45
CA SER A 189 -7.41 -1.06 -2.04
C SER A 189 -6.99 0.07 -1.10
N LEU A 190 -5.70 0.20 -0.83
CA LEU A 190 -5.18 1.23 0.05
C LEU A 190 -5.26 2.64 -0.57
N GLY A 191 -5.23 2.77 -1.91
CA GLY A 191 -5.33 4.06 -2.60
C GLY A 191 -4.39 5.12 -2.00
N TYR A 192 -4.94 6.30 -1.71
CA TYR A 192 -4.24 7.40 -1.00
C TYR A 192 -4.49 7.40 0.51
N GLY A 193 -5.10 6.34 1.05
CA GLY A 193 -5.42 6.22 2.47
C GLY A 193 -4.22 5.81 3.31
N ALA A 194 -4.35 6.05 4.62
CA ALA A 194 -3.39 5.63 5.64
C ALA A 194 -4.15 5.10 6.87
N VAL A 195 -3.44 4.41 7.76
CA VAL A 195 -3.96 4.19 9.11
C VAL A 195 -3.70 5.46 9.92
N ARG A 196 -4.77 6.24 10.12
CA ARG A 196 -4.72 7.56 10.75
C ARG A 196 -4.81 7.43 12.26
N LEU A 197 -3.67 7.08 12.90
CA LEU A 197 -3.63 6.74 14.34
C LEU A 197 -3.88 7.93 15.28
N ALA A 198 -3.59 9.14 14.84
CA ALA A 198 -3.87 10.37 15.58
C ALA A 198 -4.04 11.56 14.63
N PRO A 199 -4.80 12.61 14.99
CA PRO A 199 -4.84 13.85 14.23
C PRO A 199 -3.51 14.61 14.34
N PRO A 200 -3.11 15.43 13.35
CA PRO A 200 -1.95 16.30 13.45
C PRO A 200 -2.08 17.27 14.60
N ALA A 201 -0.98 17.64 15.24
CA ALA A 201 -0.95 18.61 16.32
C ALA A 201 0.16 19.65 16.12
N ALA A 202 -0.16 20.92 16.38
CA ALA A 202 0.78 22.05 16.32
C ALA A 202 1.63 22.12 15.04
N GLY A 203 1.07 21.76 13.89
CA GLY A 203 1.77 21.74 12.60
C GLY A 203 2.81 20.63 12.44
N ARG A 204 2.97 19.76 13.44
CA ARG A 204 3.90 18.63 13.47
C ARG A 204 3.16 17.34 13.13
N PHE A 205 3.78 16.51 12.30
CA PHE A 205 3.15 15.30 11.83
C PHE A 205 4.19 14.25 11.41
N GLY A 206 3.88 12.96 11.59
CA GLY A 206 4.73 11.84 11.23
C GLY A 206 4.09 10.87 10.25
N LEU A 207 4.91 10.28 9.41
CA LEU A 207 4.59 9.10 8.61
C LEU A 207 5.55 7.97 8.98
N ALA A 208 5.03 6.77 9.13
CA ALA A 208 5.81 5.56 9.33
C ALA A 208 5.33 4.46 8.38
N GLU A 209 6.19 3.49 8.08
CA GLU A 209 5.81 2.37 7.21
C GLU A 209 4.73 1.50 7.84
N GLY A 210 4.98 1.03 9.06
CA GLY A 210 4.11 0.11 9.78
C GLY A 210 3.29 0.78 10.89
N ILE A 211 2.25 0.07 11.32
CA ILE A 211 1.40 0.50 12.45
C ILE A 211 2.23 0.55 13.74
N GLU A 212 3.03 -0.47 13.97
CA GLU A 212 3.87 -0.59 15.16
C GLU A 212 4.92 0.54 15.21
N SER A 213 5.57 0.82 14.08
CA SER A 213 6.54 1.93 13.96
C SER A 213 5.88 3.28 14.21
N ALA A 214 4.67 3.49 13.68
CA ALA A 214 3.92 4.73 13.90
C ALA A 214 3.53 4.91 15.38
N LEU A 215 3.03 3.87 16.04
CA LEU A 215 2.69 3.91 17.47
C LEU A 215 3.93 4.13 18.34
N SER A 216 5.04 3.44 18.03
CA SER A 216 6.32 3.64 18.72
C SER A 216 6.82 5.07 18.56
N ALA A 217 6.75 5.64 17.37
CA ALA A 217 7.11 7.04 17.13
C ALA A 217 6.25 8.02 17.94
N MET A 218 4.94 7.78 18.00
CA MET A 218 4.02 8.57 18.82
C MET A 218 4.39 8.49 20.31
N GLN A 219 4.72 7.29 20.79
CA GLN A 219 5.06 7.07 22.21
C GLN A 219 6.41 7.68 22.58
N LEU A 220 7.44 7.55 21.72
CA LEU A 220 8.81 7.98 21.99
C LEU A 220 9.01 9.49 21.78
N PHE A 221 8.37 10.05 20.75
CA PHE A 221 8.63 11.42 20.32
C PHE A 221 7.45 12.38 20.55
N GLY A 222 6.29 11.87 20.94
CA GLY A 222 5.07 12.69 21.09
C GLY A 222 4.59 13.32 19.77
N ILE A 223 4.96 12.74 18.63
CA ILE A 223 4.59 13.24 17.30
C ILE A 223 3.41 12.42 16.77
N PRO A 224 2.25 13.04 16.49
CA PRO A 224 1.14 12.34 15.85
C PRO A 224 1.58 11.71 14.54
N CYS A 225 1.29 10.42 14.35
CA CYS A 225 1.82 9.66 13.23
C CYS A 225 0.73 8.81 12.54
N TRP A 226 0.85 8.67 11.22
CA TRP A 226 0.05 7.73 10.43
C TRP A 226 0.95 6.63 9.85
N ALA A 227 0.37 5.42 9.68
CA ALA A 227 1.04 4.33 9.00
C ALA A 227 0.66 4.29 7.52
N THR A 228 1.68 4.28 6.65
CA THR A 228 1.52 4.22 5.19
C THR A 228 1.18 2.82 4.70
N LEU A 229 1.60 1.77 5.43
CA LEU A 229 1.47 0.35 5.10
C LEU A 229 2.31 -0.08 3.89
N GLY A 230 3.49 0.44 3.78
CA GLY A 230 4.52 0.09 2.79
C GLY A 230 5.39 1.27 2.39
N ASN A 231 6.66 0.99 2.08
CA ASN A 231 7.65 1.97 1.66
C ASN A 231 7.26 2.66 0.34
N GLU A 232 6.62 1.94 -0.58
CA GLU A 232 6.16 2.46 -1.86
C GLU A 232 5.04 3.48 -1.71
N ARG A 233 4.44 3.58 -0.52
CA ARG A 233 3.30 4.45 -0.25
C ARG A 233 3.67 5.80 0.36
N PHE A 234 4.93 5.98 0.75
CA PHE A 234 5.45 7.30 1.05
C PHE A 234 5.36 8.17 -0.21
N GLY A 235 4.68 9.29 -0.10
CA GLY A 235 4.37 10.17 -1.24
C GLY A 235 2.99 9.94 -1.87
N LEU A 236 2.28 8.85 -1.53
CA LEU A 236 0.89 8.63 -1.98
C LEU A 236 -0.15 9.07 -0.95
N VAL A 237 0.19 9.03 0.33
CA VAL A 237 -0.73 9.39 1.42
C VAL A 237 -1.00 10.89 1.40
N ALA A 238 -2.27 11.28 1.35
CA ALA A 238 -2.65 12.67 1.48
C ALA A 238 -2.41 13.12 2.93
N ILE A 239 -1.37 13.92 3.15
CA ILE A 239 -1.06 14.48 4.48
C ILE A 239 -1.98 15.67 4.76
N PRO A 240 -2.29 15.94 6.04
CA PRO A 240 -3.15 17.06 6.42
C PRO A 240 -2.58 18.42 6.02
N GLU A 241 -3.48 19.35 5.69
CA GLU A 241 -3.11 20.75 5.49
C GLU A 241 -2.52 21.37 6.76
N GLY A 242 -1.63 22.36 6.59
CA GLY A 242 -1.01 23.06 7.71
C GLY A 242 0.13 22.34 8.41
N VAL A 243 0.54 21.15 7.93
CA VAL A 243 1.75 20.47 8.41
C VAL A 243 2.98 21.29 7.99
N ARG A 244 3.74 21.78 8.98
CA ARG A 244 4.99 22.54 8.79
C ARG A 244 6.23 21.70 9.02
N GLU A 245 6.13 20.73 9.91
CA GLU A 245 7.19 19.79 10.23
C GLU A 245 6.69 18.36 9.96
N LEU A 246 7.23 17.76 8.92
CA LEU A 246 6.95 16.37 8.56
C LEU A 246 8.09 15.47 8.98
N TYR A 247 7.80 14.47 9.79
CA TYR A 247 8.74 13.46 10.25
C TYR A 247 8.50 12.15 9.52
N LEU A 248 9.56 11.57 8.95
CA LEU A 248 9.53 10.29 8.28
C LEU A 248 10.23 9.27 9.18
N PHE A 249 9.47 8.34 9.72
CA PHE A 249 9.97 7.21 10.50
C PHE A 249 10.13 6.02 9.57
N ILE A 250 11.31 5.86 9.02
CA ILE A 250 11.69 4.91 7.97
C ILE A 250 12.72 3.93 8.51
N ASP A 251 12.78 2.74 7.93
CA ASP A 251 13.79 1.75 8.28
C ASP A 251 15.17 2.14 7.70
N ASN A 252 16.24 1.67 8.33
CA ASN A 252 17.61 1.97 7.93
C ASN A 252 18.10 0.96 6.88
N ASP A 253 17.39 0.91 5.75
CA ASP A 253 17.68 0.03 4.62
C ASP A 253 17.40 0.74 3.28
N ALA A 254 17.66 0.05 2.17
CA ALA A 254 17.42 0.58 0.82
C ALA A 254 15.94 0.93 0.57
N GLY A 255 15.01 0.21 1.20
CA GLY A 255 13.57 0.51 1.14
C GLY A 255 13.23 1.83 1.81
N GLY A 256 13.84 2.11 2.97
CA GLY A 256 13.71 3.37 3.69
C GLY A 256 14.31 4.55 2.93
N GLU A 257 15.44 4.39 2.25
CA GLU A 257 16.01 5.43 1.39
C GLU A 257 15.07 5.80 0.24
N LEU A 258 14.46 4.81 -0.40
CA LEU A 258 13.45 5.04 -1.44
C LEU A 258 12.19 5.71 -0.89
N ALA A 259 11.77 5.34 0.31
CA ALA A 259 10.63 5.97 0.99
C ALA A 259 10.91 7.46 1.28
N ASP A 260 12.12 7.80 1.75
CA ASP A 260 12.56 9.17 1.97
C ASP A 260 12.50 10.01 0.69
N GLN A 261 13.09 9.49 -0.39
CA GLN A 261 13.10 10.17 -1.68
C GLN A 261 11.68 10.43 -2.21
N ARG A 262 10.78 9.43 -2.12
CA ARG A 262 9.37 9.55 -2.53
C ARG A 262 8.64 10.59 -1.70
N ALA A 263 8.82 10.56 -0.38
CA ALA A 263 8.19 11.50 0.52
C ALA A 263 8.66 12.94 0.24
N ARG A 264 9.97 13.16 0.10
CA ARG A 264 10.52 14.49 -0.21
C ARG A 264 10.00 15.00 -1.55
N ARG A 265 9.99 14.15 -2.58
CA ARG A 265 9.45 14.53 -3.90
C ARG A 265 7.99 14.94 -3.85
N ALA A 266 7.17 14.25 -3.05
CA ALA A 266 5.73 14.47 -2.99
C ALA A 266 5.31 15.58 -2.03
N TYR A 267 6.04 15.77 -0.92
CA TYR A 267 5.61 16.62 0.18
C TYR A 267 6.43 17.88 0.36
N SER A 268 7.50 18.10 -0.42
CA SER A 268 8.25 19.36 -0.37
C SER A 268 7.38 20.53 -0.83
N GLU A 269 7.26 21.52 0.02
CA GLU A 269 6.59 22.80 -0.28
C GLU A 269 7.26 23.94 0.50
N PRO A 270 7.09 25.20 0.08
CA PRO A 270 7.65 26.34 0.80
C PRO A 270 7.19 26.38 2.26
N GLY A 271 8.14 26.45 3.19
CA GLY A 271 7.88 26.54 4.61
C GLY A 271 7.60 25.20 5.32
N ARG A 272 7.69 24.06 4.61
CA ARG A 272 7.67 22.73 5.25
C ARG A 272 9.07 22.18 5.42
N VAL A 273 9.38 21.74 6.64
CA VAL A 273 10.61 21.01 6.98
C VAL A 273 10.32 19.52 6.98
N ILE A 274 11.13 18.72 6.28
CA ILE A 274 11.03 17.25 6.25
C ILE A 274 12.26 16.68 6.94
N GLN A 275 12.05 15.89 7.99
CA GLN A 275 13.08 15.23 8.77
C GLN A 275 12.89 13.72 8.74
N SER A 276 13.93 12.98 8.41
CA SER A 276 13.91 11.52 8.45
C SER A 276 14.57 11.03 9.74
N ARG A 277 13.97 10.02 10.37
CA ARG A 277 14.45 9.37 11.56
C ARG A 277 14.43 7.86 11.34
N ALA A 278 15.60 7.26 11.27
CA ALA A 278 15.75 5.83 11.31
C ALA A 278 15.75 5.33 12.78
N PRO A 279 15.30 4.10 13.05
CA PRO A 279 15.52 3.48 14.35
C PRO A 279 17.01 3.39 14.62
N ALA A 280 17.41 3.53 15.90
CA ALA A 280 18.80 3.32 16.29
C ALA A 280 19.20 1.88 15.92
N SER A 281 20.33 1.72 15.25
CA SER A 281 20.91 0.39 14.99
C SER A 281 21.18 -0.27 16.34
N THR A 282 20.50 -1.40 16.61
CA THR A 282 20.76 -2.26 17.77
C THR A 282 21.97 -3.13 17.51
#